data_83a6faf853f3343319b7c1e13d654ebe
#
_entry.id   83a6faf853f3343319b7c1e13d654ebe
#
_cell.length_a   1.000
_cell.length_b   1.000
_cell.length_c   1.000
_cell.angle_alpha   90.00
_cell.angle_beta   90.00
_cell.angle_gamma   90.00
#
_symmetry.space_group_name_H-M   'P 1'
#
loop_
_entity.id
_entity.type
_entity.pdbx_description
1 polymer ?
#
loop_
_entity_poly.entity_id
_entity_poly.type
_entity_poly.pdbx_seq_one_letter_code
_entity_poly.pdbx_strand_id
1 'polypeptide(L)'
;MNQKHDPFNDGFLFYGHNKTRLSPTKKAIGKDFTQEGFLAFTEMSARDQDYSLVDALGSTLDLKLKTMYPIHLEKKLLNKFIVRISGIEYETIKIDRDRNKDTLFWYLQKVGEVIE
;
A
#
# COMPACT_ATOMS: atom_id res chain seq x y z
N MET A 1 -32.37 11.29 -3.00
CA MET A 1 -31.20 10.97 -3.73
C MET A 1 -30.13 10.31 -2.91
N ASN A 2 -29.58 9.29 -3.42
CA ASN A 2 -28.58 8.56 -2.65
C ASN A 2 -27.24 9.23 -2.72
N GLN A 3 -26.67 9.42 -1.57
CA GLN A 3 -25.30 9.77 -1.54
C GLN A 3 -24.47 8.58 -1.93
N LYS A 4 -23.56 8.81 -2.80
CA LYS A 4 -22.62 7.76 -3.14
C LYS A 4 -21.47 7.80 -2.17
N HIS A 5 -21.54 6.90 -1.25
CA HIS A 5 -20.37 6.63 -0.44
C HIS A 5 -19.48 5.70 -1.22
N ASP A 6 -18.22 5.95 -1.17
CA ASP A 6 -17.27 4.99 -1.66
C ASP A 6 -17.36 3.79 -0.72
N PRO A 7 -17.79 2.65 -1.20
CA PRO A 7 -18.05 1.54 -0.28
C PRO A 7 -16.80 0.91 0.27
N PHE A 8 -15.64 1.13 -0.33
CA PHE A 8 -14.39 0.49 0.08
C PHE A 8 -14.57 -1.00 0.30
N ASN A 9 -15.22 -1.67 -0.65
CA ASN A 9 -15.57 -3.08 -0.48
C ASN A 9 -14.91 -4.01 -1.50
N ASP A 10 -13.83 -3.57 -2.12
CA ASP A 10 -13.09 -4.43 -3.04
C ASP A 10 -12.13 -5.38 -2.32
N GLY A 11 -11.92 -5.16 -1.03
CA GLY A 11 -11.09 -6.02 -0.21
C GLY A 11 -10.43 -5.25 0.90
N PHE A 12 -9.47 -5.92 1.56
CA PHE A 12 -8.69 -5.32 2.62
C PHE A 12 -7.22 -5.37 2.25
N LEU A 13 -6.52 -4.27 2.50
CA LEU A 13 -5.07 -4.28 2.46
C LEU A 13 -4.54 -4.35 3.88
N PHE A 14 -3.42 -5.01 4.04
CA PHE A 14 -2.70 -5.09 5.30
C PHE A 14 -1.38 -4.38 5.11
N TYR A 15 -1.10 -3.37 5.92
CA TYR A 15 0.10 -2.55 5.75
C TYR A 15 1.01 -2.69 6.96
N GLY A 16 2.28 -2.56 6.70
CA GLY A 16 3.29 -2.66 7.75
C GLY A 16 4.68 -2.54 7.17
N HIS A 17 5.63 -3.15 7.82
CA HIS A 17 7.03 -3.12 7.41
C HIS A 17 7.63 -4.51 7.47
N ASN A 18 8.61 -4.74 6.61
CA ASN A 18 9.40 -5.97 6.66
C ASN A 18 10.60 -5.76 7.56
N LYS A 19 10.87 -6.77 8.38
CA LYS A 19 12.05 -6.82 9.22
C LYS A 19 12.94 -7.95 8.73
N THR A 20 14.22 -7.67 8.57
CA THR A 20 15.16 -8.69 8.17
C THR A 20 15.35 -9.67 9.31
N ARG A 21 15.18 -10.97 9.03
CA ARG A 21 15.44 -12.03 9.99
C ARG A 21 16.90 -12.43 9.85
N LEU A 22 17.61 -12.48 10.98
CA LEU A 22 19.00 -12.84 10.99
C LEU A 22 19.20 -14.23 11.57
N SER A 23 20.16 -14.97 11.01
CA SER A 23 20.61 -16.23 11.60
C SER A 23 21.44 -15.95 12.86
N PRO A 24 21.75 -16.99 13.66
CA PRO A 24 22.66 -16.81 14.80
C PRO A 24 24.01 -16.23 14.41
N THR A 25 24.44 -16.41 13.15
CA THR A 25 25.69 -15.83 12.63
C THR A 25 25.48 -14.44 12.02
N LYS A 26 24.30 -13.85 12.20
CA LYS A 26 23.91 -12.53 11.72
C LYS A 26 23.85 -12.41 10.20
N LYS A 27 23.61 -13.50 9.52
CA LYS A 27 23.33 -13.47 8.09
C LYS A 27 21.83 -13.30 7.85
N ALA A 28 21.48 -12.50 6.83
CA ALA A 28 20.10 -12.35 6.46
C ALA A 28 19.55 -13.68 5.90
N ILE A 29 18.50 -14.21 6.54
CA ILE A 29 17.89 -15.48 6.15
C ILE A 29 16.44 -15.34 5.74
N GLY A 30 15.94 -14.10 5.66
CA GLY A 30 14.57 -13.84 5.24
C GLY A 30 14.07 -12.55 5.81
N LYS A 31 12.80 -12.29 5.55
CA LYS A 31 12.12 -11.10 6.07
C LYS A 31 10.84 -11.51 6.75
N ASP A 32 10.56 -10.86 7.85
CA ASP A 32 9.29 -11.03 8.56
C ASP A 32 8.46 -9.77 8.39
N PHE A 33 7.21 -9.95 7.96
CA PHE A 33 6.28 -8.85 7.83
C PHE A 33 5.64 -8.56 9.18
N THR A 34 5.74 -7.29 9.61
CA THR A 34 5.09 -6.83 10.83
C THR A 34 3.91 -5.97 10.42
N GLN A 35 2.71 -6.49 10.63
CA GLN A 35 1.49 -5.78 10.29
C GLN A 35 1.24 -4.66 11.31
N GLU A 36 1.00 -3.44 10.79
CA GLU A 36 0.65 -2.30 11.63
C GLU A 36 -0.83 -1.99 11.61
N GLY A 37 -1.52 -2.38 10.54
CA GLY A 37 -2.94 -2.17 10.45
C GLY A 37 -3.51 -2.74 9.17
N PHE A 38 -4.81 -2.51 9.00
CA PHE A 38 -5.48 -2.93 7.77
C PHE A 38 -6.55 -1.90 7.42
N LEU A 39 -6.88 -1.82 6.14
CA LEU A 39 -7.88 -0.87 5.63
C LEU A 39 -8.66 -1.53 4.52
N ALA A 40 -9.97 -1.27 4.52
CA ALA A 40 -10.80 -1.62 3.37
C ALA A 40 -10.48 -0.67 2.22
N PHE A 41 -10.52 -1.15 0.99
CA PHE A 41 -10.13 -0.34 -0.15
C PHE A 41 -11.11 -0.43 -1.31
N THR A 42 -11.01 0.55 -2.20
CA THR A 42 -11.61 0.52 -3.52
C THR A 42 -10.48 0.53 -4.54
N GLU A 43 -10.52 -0.40 -5.47
CA GLU A 43 -9.52 -0.41 -6.54
C GLU A 43 -9.81 0.70 -7.53
N MET A 44 -8.77 1.43 -7.92
CA MET A 44 -8.89 2.59 -8.79
C MET A 44 -8.23 2.32 -10.13
N SER A 45 -8.79 2.90 -11.19
CA SER A 45 -8.13 2.88 -12.49
C SER A 45 -6.99 3.87 -12.49
N ALA A 46 -5.83 3.46 -12.97
CA ALA A 46 -4.70 4.34 -13.12
C ALA A 46 -4.83 5.11 -14.44
N ARG A 47 -4.43 6.36 -14.41
CA ARG A 47 -4.44 7.24 -15.59
C ARG A 47 -3.05 7.30 -16.19
N ASP A 48 -2.96 7.79 -17.43
CA ASP A 48 -1.68 7.93 -18.10
C ASP A 48 -0.70 8.75 -17.28
N GLN A 49 -1.19 9.83 -16.67
CA GLN A 49 -0.35 10.67 -15.82
C GLN A 49 0.16 9.93 -14.57
N ASP A 50 -0.62 8.98 -14.06
CA ASP A 50 -0.17 8.17 -12.92
C ASP A 50 1.00 7.27 -13.32
N TYR A 51 0.91 6.64 -14.49
CA TYR A 51 1.99 5.81 -15.01
C TYR A 51 3.25 6.64 -15.27
N SER A 52 3.08 7.82 -15.87
CA SER A 52 4.22 8.71 -16.15
C SER A 52 4.92 9.14 -14.87
N LEU A 53 4.15 9.48 -13.84
CA LEU A 53 4.71 9.89 -12.57
C LEU A 53 5.50 8.76 -11.92
N VAL A 54 4.94 7.56 -11.93
CA VAL A 54 5.58 6.40 -11.33
C VAL A 54 6.84 6.01 -12.10
N ASP A 55 6.79 6.08 -13.44
CA ASP A 55 7.98 5.86 -14.27
C ASP A 55 9.09 6.83 -13.92
N ALA A 56 8.75 8.10 -13.72
CA ALA A 56 9.72 9.13 -13.36
C ALA A 56 10.38 8.84 -12.01
N LEU A 57 9.71 8.08 -11.15
CA LEU A 57 10.26 7.64 -9.87
C LEU A 57 11.08 6.35 -9.98
N GLY A 58 11.21 5.81 -11.19
CA GLY A 58 11.94 4.57 -11.40
C GLY A 58 11.19 3.31 -10.96
N SER A 59 9.86 3.38 -10.91
CA SER A 59 9.03 2.28 -10.44
C SER A 59 7.99 1.89 -11.49
N THR A 60 7.31 0.79 -11.24
CA THR A 60 6.23 0.30 -12.11
C THR A 60 4.93 0.34 -11.31
N LEU A 61 3.89 0.95 -11.89
CA LEU A 61 2.58 1.00 -11.23
C LEU A 61 1.78 -0.24 -11.58
N ASP A 62 1.55 -1.09 -10.58
CA ASP A 62 0.78 -2.32 -10.76
C ASP A 62 -0.64 -2.19 -10.21
N LEU A 63 -0.85 -1.34 -9.21
CA LEU A 63 -2.14 -1.24 -8.55
C LEU A 63 -2.30 0.15 -7.93
N LYS A 64 -3.48 0.73 -8.11
CA LYS A 64 -3.85 1.99 -7.45
C LYS A 64 -5.09 1.75 -6.62
N LEU A 65 -5.05 2.13 -5.35
CA LEU A 65 -6.15 1.90 -4.41
C LEU A 65 -6.54 3.20 -3.72
N LYS A 66 -7.77 3.24 -3.26
CA LYS A 66 -8.26 4.31 -2.42
C LYS A 66 -8.77 3.74 -1.11
N THR A 67 -8.39 4.37 0.00
CA THR A 67 -8.83 3.97 1.34
C THR A 67 -9.27 5.20 2.12
N MET A 68 -9.92 4.97 3.26
CA MET A 68 -10.12 6.02 4.24
C MET A 68 -8.76 6.44 4.80
N TYR A 69 -8.69 7.66 5.31
CA TYR A 69 -7.48 8.17 5.93
C TYR A 69 -7.55 7.95 7.44
N PRO A 70 -6.78 7.03 8.00
CA PRO A 70 -6.73 6.86 9.46
C PRO A 70 -5.79 7.89 10.06
N ILE A 71 -6.26 8.56 11.10
CA ILE A 71 -5.49 9.64 11.73
C ILE A 71 -4.11 9.17 12.19
N HIS A 72 -4.03 7.95 12.69
CA HIS A 72 -2.75 7.45 13.21
C HIS A 72 -1.67 7.25 12.15
N LEU A 73 -2.03 7.28 10.86
CA LEU A 73 -1.04 7.19 9.80
C LEU A 73 -0.33 8.50 9.51
N GLU A 74 -0.82 9.63 10.03
CA GLU A 74 -0.31 10.93 9.63
C GLU A 74 1.21 11.06 9.74
N LYS A 75 1.77 10.59 10.84
CA LYS A 75 3.22 10.65 11.04
C LYS A 75 3.98 9.59 10.26
N LYS A 76 3.28 8.58 9.77
CA LYS A 76 3.90 7.46 9.09
C LYS A 76 3.80 7.54 7.58
N LEU A 77 3.16 8.57 7.04
CA LEU A 77 2.99 8.73 5.60
C LEU A 77 4.31 8.91 4.85
N LEU A 78 5.36 9.31 5.56
CA LEU A 78 6.68 9.46 4.96
C LEU A 78 7.43 8.14 4.84
N ASN A 79 6.97 7.10 5.49
CA ASN A 79 7.59 5.79 5.47
C ASN A 79 7.01 4.96 4.34
N LYS A 80 7.86 4.11 3.77
CA LYS A 80 7.39 3.19 2.74
C LYS A 80 6.79 1.97 3.40
N PHE A 81 5.49 1.82 3.27
CA PHE A 81 4.82 0.64 3.76
C PHE A 81 4.95 -0.52 2.78
N ILE A 82 5.00 -1.70 3.34
CA ILE A 82 4.76 -2.94 2.59
C ILE A 82 3.27 -3.23 2.74
N VAL A 83 2.64 -3.61 1.64
CA VAL A 83 1.21 -3.88 1.59
C VAL A 83 0.99 -5.31 1.12
N ARG A 84 0.10 -6.02 1.80
CA ARG A 84 -0.29 -7.37 1.40
C ARG A 84 -1.78 -7.42 1.11
N ILE A 85 -2.11 -7.98 -0.05
CA ILE A 85 -3.50 -8.12 -0.50
C ILE A 85 -3.65 -9.48 -1.14
N SER A 86 -4.54 -10.31 -0.59
CA SER A 86 -4.87 -11.62 -1.17
C SER A 86 -3.65 -12.47 -1.51
N GLY A 87 -2.68 -12.50 -0.60
CA GLY A 87 -1.48 -13.32 -0.79
C GLY A 87 -0.42 -12.71 -1.68
N ILE A 88 -0.57 -11.45 -2.08
CA ILE A 88 0.42 -10.76 -2.91
C ILE A 88 1.00 -9.61 -2.12
N GLU A 89 2.31 -9.46 -2.21
CA GLU A 89 3.02 -8.38 -1.53
C GLU A 89 3.35 -7.26 -2.51
N TYR A 90 3.16 -6.03 -2.06
CA TYR A 90 3.41 -4.82 -2.83
C TYR A 90 4.29 -3.88 -2.03
N GLU A 91 5.10 -3.10 -2.75
CA GLU A 91 5.77 -1.93 -2.19
C GLU A 91 4.94 -0.69 -2.47
N THR A 92 4.87 0.21 -1.52
CA THR A 92 4.21 1.49 -1.71
C THR A 92 5.17 2.44 -2.42
N ILE A 93 4.79 2.90 -3.61
CA ILE A 93 5.58 3.87 -4.37
C ILE A 93 5.35 5.25 -3.81
N LYS A 94 4.07 5.59 -3.59
CA LYS A 94 3.70 6.86 -2.98
C LYS A 94 2.29 6.75 -2.41
N ILE A 95 1.97 7.66 -1.50
CA ILE A 95 0.62 7.80 -0.95
C ILE A 95 0.24 9.26 -1.08
N ASP A 96 -0.91 9.53 -1.71
CA ASP A 96 -1.47 10.87 -1.80
C ASP A 96 -2.69 10.98 -0.89
N ARG A 97 -2.80 12.08 -0.20
CA ARG A 97 -3.96 12.37 0.63
C ARG A 97 -4.89 13.34 -0.07
N ASP A 98 -6.17 12.98 -0.16
CA ASP A 98 -7.20 13.90 -0.58
C ASP A 98 -7.80 14.52 0.68
N ARG A 99 -7.39 15.75 0.98
CA ARG A 99 -7.78 16.41 2.23
C ARG A 99 -9.26 16.73 2.29
N ASN A 100 -9.89 16.93 1.14
CA ASN A 100 -11.31 17.26 1.10
C ASN A 100 -12.20 16.09 1.46
N LYS A 101 -11.73 14.88 1.18
CA LYS A 101 -12.52 13.66 1.36
C LYS A 101 -11.96 12.72 2.42
N ASP A 102 -10.87 13.11 3.05
CA ASP A 102 -10.17 12.26 4.03
C ASP A 102 -9.92 10.86 3.51
N THR A 103 -9.39 10.80 2.31
CA THR A 103 -9.04 9.53 1.68
C THR A 103 -7.57 9.52 1.30
N LEU A 104 -7.04 8.31 1.14
CA LEU A 104 -5.67 8.10 0.68
C LEU A 104 -5.70 7.36 -0.65
N PHE A 105 -4.83 7.77 -1.55
CA PHE A 105 -4.56 7.03 -2.77
C PHE A 105 -3.20 6.35 -2.62
N TRP A 106 -3.19 5.04 -2.80
CA TRP A 106 -2.00 4.21 -2.67
C TRP A 106 -1.54 3.80 -4.06
N TYR A 107 -0.28 4.07 -4.37
CA TYR A 107 0.33 3.67 -5.64
C TYR A 107 1.30 2.55 -5.34
N LEU A 108 1.02 1.36 -5.85
CA LEU A 108 1.67 0.13 -5.43
C LEU A 108 2.39 -0.55 -6.58
N GLN A 109 3.53 -1.12 -6.27
CA GLN A 109 4.29 -1.96 -7.20
C GLN A 109 4.35 -3.37 -6.64
N LYS A 110 4.01 -4.35 -7.47
CA LYS A 110 4.01 -5.75 -7.05
C LYS A 110 5.43 -6.23 -6.79
N VAL A 111 5.64 -6.84 -5.65
CA VAL A 111 6.89 -7.51 -5.32
C VAL A 111 6.82 -8.98 -5.69
N GLY A 112 5.74 -9.65 -5.32
CA GLY A 112 5.56 -11.07 -5.61
C GLY A 112 4.51 -11.69 -4.71
N GLU A 113 4.44 -12.99 -4.76
CA GLU A 113 3.52 -13.73 -3.89
C GLU A 113 4.12 -13.86 -2.49
N VAL A 114 3.25 -13.86 -1.50
CA VAL A 114 3.66 -14.08 -0.13
C VAL A 114 3.94 -15.57 0.03
N ILE A 115 5.16 -15.87 0.43
CA ILE A 115 5.57 -17.24 0.69
C ILE A 115 5.57 -17.44 2.21
N GLU A 116 4.76 -18.37 2.66
CA GLU A 116 4.69 -18.71 4.06
C GLU A 116 5.51 -19.95 4.38
#